data_33483d26eb220dc9ec5c2e04619a6128
#
_entry.id   33483d26eb220dc9ec5c2e04619a6128
#
_cell.length_a   1.000
_cell.length_b   1.000
_cell.length_c   1.000
_cell.angle_alpha   90.00
_cell.angle_beta   90.00
_cell.angle_gamma   90.00
#
_symmetry.space_group_name_H-M   'P 1'
#
loop_
_entity.id
_entity.type
_entity.pdbx_description
1 polymer ?
#
loop_
_entity_poly.entity_id
_entity_poly.type
_entity_poly.pdbx_seq_one_letter_code
_entity_poly.pdbx_strand_id
1 'polypeptide(L)'
;MDISIRPITPEDAETLERLYRQSSTYLRLLGDQSDFRFNAHIYRRDGFGHKPAFSGVVAVLNGELVGYLLYTFGYDTDRAMPYLFVIDLVVDEQLRGQGIGKALMGRAASICQAVGGDELFWAVYERNRLAMDFYKRLGAEETTDLRFMTLRV
;
A
#
# COMPACT_ATOMS: atom_id res chain seq x y z
N MET A 1 -22.06 -3.49 -5.70
CA MET A 1 -21.14 -2.34 -5.58
C MET A 1 -19.98 -2.56 -6.55
N ASP A 2 -19.83 -1.64 -7.47
CA ASP A 2 -18.90 -1.83 -8.59
C ASP A 2 -17.58 -1.11 -8.29
N ILE A 3 -16.59 -1.86 -7.81
CA ILE A 3 -15.25 -1.38 -7.52
C ILE A 3 -14.36 -1.67 -8.73
N SER A 4 -13.80 -0.65 -9.35
CA SER A 4 -12.79 -0.83 -10.39
C SER A 4 -11.41 -0.48 -9.85
N ILE A 5 -10.39 -1.22 -10.32
CA ILE A 5 -8.99 -1.00 -9.94
C ILE A 5 -8.22 -0.61 -11.20
N ARG A 6 -7.51 0.50 -11.14
CA ARG A 6 -6.67 0.97 -12.26
C ARG A 6 -5.31 1.48 -11.77
N PRO A 7 -4.32 1.61 -12.64
CA PRO A 7 -3.05 2.22 -12.28
C PRO A 7 -3.22 3.67 -11.80
N ILE A 8 -2.29 4.12 -10.97
CA ILE A 8 -2.21 5.52 -10.53
C ILE A 8 -1.89 6.45 -11.70
N THR A 9 -2.37 7.69 -11.60
CA THR A 9 -2.02 8.77 -12.54
C THR A 9 -1.61 10.03 -11.75
N PRO A 10 -0.90 11.00 -12.37
CA PRO A 10 -0.56 12.26 -11.69
C PRO A 10 -1.79 13.02 -11.17
N GLU A 11 -2.93 12.88 -11.85
CA GLU A 11 -4.19 13.56 -11.50
C GLU A 11 -4.81 13.04 -10.20
N ASP A 12 -4.37 11.89 -9.73
CA ASP A 12 -4.87 11.31 -8.47
C ASP A 12 -4.27 11.95 -7.21
N ALA A 13 -3.29 12.83 -7.37
CA ALA A 13 -2.41 13.29 -6.30
C ALA A 13 -3.16 13.90 -5.11
N GLU A 14 -4.13 14.78 -5.35
CA GLU A 14 -4.83 15.49 -4.28
C GLU A 14 -5.72 14.55 -3.46
N THR A 15 -6.42 13.65 -4.12
CA THR A 15 -7.26 12.64 -3.44
C THR A 15 -6.40 11.66 -2.67
N LEU A 16 -5.28 11.23 -3.26
CA LEU A 16 -4.35 10.32 -2.62
C LEU A 16 -3.73 10.95 -1.37
N GLU A 17 -3.36 12.23 -1.42
CA GLU A 17 -2.88 12.96 -0.26
C GLU A 17 -3.94 13.02 0.84
N ARG A 18 -5.20 13.28 0.49
CA ARG A 18 -6.31 13.31 1.46
C ARG A 18 -6.45 11.97 2.18
N LEU A 19 -6.43 10.87 1.44
CA LEU A 19 -6.49 9.52 2.02
C LEU A 19 -5.27 9.23 2.89
N TYR A 20 -4.09 9.62 2.43
CA TYR A 20 -2.85 9.47 3.20
C TYR A 20 -2.94 10.22 4.54
N ARG A 21 -3.52 11.42 4.56
CA ARG A 21 -3.70 12.20 5.80
C ARG A 21 -4.69 11.55 6.76
N GLN A 22 -5.76 10.93 6.27
CA GLN A 22 -6.65 10.13 7.13
C GLN A 22 -5.85 9.03 7.84
N SER A 23 -5.06 8.28 7.08
CA SER A 23 -4.24 7.20 7.61
C SER A 23 -3.19 7.68 8.60
N SER A 24 -2.44 8.73 8.25
CA SER A 24 -1.39 9.26 9.13
C SER A 24 -1.95 9.84 10.42
N THR A 25 -3.11 10.50 10.37
CA THR A 25 -3.80 10.99 11.56
C THR A 25 -4.17 9.84 12.50
N TYR A 26 -4.72 8.77 11.95
CA TYR A 26 -5.07 7.57 12.71
C TYR A 26 -3.83 6.93 13.36
N LEU A 27 -2.74 6.75 12.59
CA LEU A 27 -1.50 6.17 13.11
C LEU A 27 -0.89 7.04 14.21
N ARG A 28 -0.94 8.36 14.05
CA ARG A 28 -0.45 9.29 15.07
C ARG A 28 -1.23 9.16 16.37
N LEU A 29 -2.54 8.96 16.30
CA LEU A 29 -3.36 8.69 17.49
C LEU A 29 -2.97 7.40 18.19
N LEU A 30 -2.44 6.41 17.44
CA LEU A 30 -1.94 5.16 18.00
C LEU A 30 -0.52 5.29 18.58
N GLY A 31 0.13 6.43 18.41
CA GLY A 31 1.47 6.69 18.92
C GLY A 31 2.59 6.63 17.89
N ASP A 32 2.27 6.47 16.62
CA ASP A 32 3.28 6.49 15.55
C ASP A 32 3.83 7.92 15.42
N GLN A 33 5.15 8.05 15.59
CA GLN A 33 5.85 9.35 15.58
C GLN A 33 6.57 9.62 14.27
N SER A 34 6.22 8.91 13.19
CA SER A 34 6.78 9.16 11.86
C SER A 34 6.49 10.60 11.41
N ASP A 35 7.34 11.13 10.54
CA ASP A 35 7.21 12.52 10.07
C ASP A 35 6.00 12.74 9.17
N PHE A 36 5.53 11.71 8.49
CA PHE A 36 4.38 11.75 7.56
C PHE A 36 4.52 12.87 6.53
N ARG A 37 5.61 12.84 5.74
CA ARG A 37 5.95 13.91 4.79
C ARG A 37 5.32 13.78 3.41
N PHE A 38 4.63 12.68 3.13
CA PHE A 38 4.08 12.43 1.80
C PHE A 38 2.94 13.41 1.48
N ASN A 39 2.95 13.97 0.27
CA ASN A 39 1.95 14.91 -0.20
C ASN A 39 1.81 14.85 -1.73
N ALA A 40 0.88 15.62 -2.29
CA ALA A 40 0.60 15.62 -3.72
C ALA A 40 1.82 16.00 -4.57
N HIS A 41 2.62 16.97 -4.12
CA HIS A 41 3.83 17.38 -4.83
C HIS A 41 4.86 16.25 -4.89
N ILE A 42 5.11 15.61 -3.74
CA ILE A 42 6.06 14.49 -3.64
C ILE A 42 5.57 13.29 -4.44
N TYR A 43 4.27 13.00 -4.37
CA TYR A 43 3.66 11.94 -5.15
C TYR A 43 3.93 12.11 -6.65
N ARG A 44 3.71 13.31 -7.18
CA ARG A 44 3.97 13.59 -8.60
C ARG A 44 5.45 13.54 -8.94
N ARG A 45 6.31 14.07 -8.07
CA ARG A 45 7.75 14.09 -8.28
C ARG A 45 8.34 12.68 -8.32
N ASP A 46 7.93 11.82 -7.39
CA ASP A 46 8.60 10.54 -7.16
C ASP A 46 7.90 9.35 -7.83
N GLY A 47 6.61 9.46 -8.10
CA GLY A 47 5.82 8.36 -8.67
C GLY A 47 5.78 8.31 -10.19
N PHE A 48 6.28 9.34 -10.87
CA PHE A 48 6.16 9.48 -12.32
C PHE A 48 7.47 9.99 -12.91
N GLY A 49 7.55 9.99 -14.25
CA GLY A 49 8.74 10.39 -14.97
C GLY A 49 9.57 9.21 -15.43
N HIS A 50 10.86 9.44 -15.64
CA HIS A 50 11.74 8.46 -16.26
C HIS A 50 12.07 7.25 -15.36
N LYS A 51 12.24 7.51 -14.05
CA LYS A 51 12.55 6.46 -13.06
C LYS A 51 11.67 6.64 -11.83
N PRO A 52 10.40 6.20 -11.89
CA PRO A 52 9.53 6.33 -10.73
C PRO A 52 10.06 5.52 -9.55
N ALA A 53 9.95 6.10 -8.36
CA ALA A 53 10.38 5.43 -7.12
C ALA A 53 9.38 4.37 -6.67
N PHE A 54 8.15 4.45 -7.13
CA PHE A 54 7.09 3.50 -6.81
C PHE A 54 6.11 3.40 -7.97
N SER A 55 5.32 2.35 -7.94
CA SER A 55 4.13 2.17 -8.78
C SER A 55 2.91 2.08 -7.87
N GLY A 56 1.72 2.05 -8.44
CA GLY A 56 0.53 1.91 -7.62
C GLY A 56 -0.74 1.67 -8.40
N VAL A 57 -1.77 1.34 -7.66
CA VAL A 57 -3.13 1.19 -8.16
C VAL A 57 -4.10 1.92 -7.24
N VAL A 58 -5.21 2.34 -7.80
CA VAL A 58 -6.29 3.00 -7.06
C VAL A 58 -7.58 2.23 -7.23
N ALA A 59 -8.42 2.29 -6.21
CA ALA A 59 -9.78 1.77 -6.25
C ALA A 59 -10.73 2.93 -6.51
N VAL A 60 -11.60 2.73 -7.49
CA VAL A 60 -12.62 3.71 -7.88
C VAL A 60 -13.99 3.11 -7.65
N LEU A 61 -14.86 3.84 -6.95
CA LEU A 61 -16.22 3.46 -6.65
C LEU A 61 -17.15 4.61 -7.07
N ASN A 62 -18.08 4.32 -7.98
CA ASN A 62 -19.01 5.33 -8.50
C ASN A 62 -18.29 6.59 -9.04
N GLY A 63 -17.16 6.40 -9.72
CA GLY A 63 -16.39 7.48 -10.30
C GLY A 63 -15.46 8.21 -9.33
N GLU A 64 -15.46 7.86 -8.04
CA GLU A 64 -14.61 8.49 -7.04
C GLU A 64 -13.49 7.54 -6.59
N LEU A 65 -12.29 8.10 -6.42
CA LEU A 65 -11.15 7.36 -5.88
C LEU A 65 -11.34 7.20 -4.37
N VAL A 66 -11.40 5.95 -3.92
CA VAL A 66 -11.75 5.61 -2.52
C VAL A 66 -10.65 4.81 -1.80
N GLY A 67 -9.58 4.49 -2.47
CA GLY A 67 -8.46 3.78 -1.86
C GLY A 67 -7.29 3.68 -2.82
N TYR A 68 -6.09 3.39 -2.27
CA TYR A 68 -4.91 3.18 -3.09
C TYR A 68 -3.97 2.15 -2.47
N LEU A 69 -3.11 1.59 -3.31
CA LEU A 69 -2.01 0.73 -2.91
C LEU A 69 -0.78 1.15 -3.71
N LEU A 70 0.29 1.53 -3.00
CA LEU A 70 1.60 1.81 -3.60
C LEU A 70 2.54 0.65 -3.35
N TYR A 71 3.38 0.33 -4.33
CA TYR A 71 4.28 -0.81 -4.24
C TYR A 71 5.58 -0.59 -4.99
N THR A 72 6.57 -1.42 -4.63
CA THR A 72 7.81 -1.64 -5.37
C THR A 72 8.08 -3.14 -5.44
N PHE A 73 9.06 -3.53 -6.25
CA PHE A 73 9.52 -4.92 -6.27
C PHE A 73 10.82 -5.05 -5.52
N GLY A 74 10.96 -6.13 -4.76
CA GLY A 74 12.21 -6.63 -4.24
C GLY A 74 12.57 -7.96 -4.89
N TYR A 75 13.71 -8.51 -4.53
CA TYR A 75 14.17 -9.78 -5.07
C TYR A 75 14.65 -10.69 -3.94
N ASP A 76 14.19 -11.93 -3.95
CA ASP A 76 14.60 -12.96 -3.01
C ASP A 76 15.60 -13.89 -3.70
N THR A 77 16.87 -13.82 -3.28
CA THR A 77 17.92 -14.63 -3.90
C THR A 77 17.79 -16.10 -3.56
N ASP A 78 17.29 -16.43 -2.36
CA ASP A 78 17.15 -17.81 -1.94
C ASP A 78 16.06 -18.54 -2.72
N ARG A 79 15.00 -17.83 -3.08
CA ARG A 79 13.90 -18.35 -3.91
C ARG A 79 14.09 -18.04 -5.38
N ALA A 80 15.07 -17.20 -5.74
CA ALA A 80 15.40 -16.77 -7.11
C ALA A 80 14.20 -16.17 -7.85
N MET A 81 13.45 -15.29 -7.17
CA MET A 81 12.27 -14.64 -7.75
C MET A 81 12.01 -13.28 -7.14
N PRO A 82 11.30 -12.39 -7.86
CA PRO A 82 10.86 -11.12 -7.27
C PRO A 82 9.73 -11.34 -6.26
N TYR A 83 9.57 -10.37 -5.37
CA TYR A 83 8.36 -10.21 -4.57
C TYR A 83 7.85 -8.79 -4.71
N LEU A 84 6.57 -8.57 -4.43
CA LEU A 84 6.00 -7.24 -4.43
C LEU A 84 5.97 -6.72 -3.00
N PHE A 85 6.62 -5.58 -2.76
CA PHE A 85 6.58 -4.89 -1.48
C PHE A 85 5.48 -3.85 -1.48
N VAL A 86 4.50 -4.01 -0.60
CA VAL A 86 3.42 -3.04 -0.44
C VAL A 86 3.94 -1.91 0.46
N ILE A 87 4.07 -0.71 -0.13
CA ILE A 87 4.53 0.49 0.60
C ILE A 87 3.40 1.00 1.49
N ASP A 88 2.22 1.19 0.90
CA ASP A 88 1.03 1.69 1.57
C ASP A 88 -0.21 1.01 1.02
N LEU A 89 -1.16 0.74 1.89
CA LEU A 89 -2.53 0.37 1.55
C LEU A 89 -3.47 1.23 2.38
N VAL A 90 -4.23 2.08 1.71
CA VAL A 90 -5.15 3.01 2.38
C VAL A 90 -6.51 2.94 1.70
N VAL A 91 -7.56 2.86 2.52
CA VAL A 91 -8.97 2.91 2.10
C VAL A 91 -9.64 4.02 2.87
N ASP A 92 -10.51 4.77 2.21
CA ASP A 92 -11.30 5.84 2.85
C ASP A 92 -11.96 5.26 4.11
N GLU A 93 -11.76 5.93 5.24
CA GLU A 93 -12.23 5.44 6.55
C GLU A 93 -13.73 5.20 6.61
N GLN A 94 -14.51 5.96 5.85
CA GLN A 94 -15.97 5.82 5.79
C GLN A 94 -16.43 4.62 4.96
N LEU A 95 -15.52 4.04 4.16
CA LEU A 95 -15.83 2.95 3.25
C LEU A 95 -15.11 1.64 3.60
N ARG A 96 -14.53 1.55 4.78
CA ARG A 96 -13.90 0.31 5.26
C ARG A 96 -14.93 -0.80 5.44
N GLY A 97 -14.48 -2.05 5.34
CA GLY A 97 -15.36 -3.21 5.49
C GLY A 97 -16.20 -3.54 4.26
N GLN A 98 -15.96 -2.89 3.12
CA GLN A 98 -16.73 -3.09 1.89
C GLN A 98 -15.94 -3.82 0.80
N GLY A 99 -14.81 -4.44 1.15
CA GLY A 99 -14.04 -5.25 0.20
C GLY A 99 -13.03 -4.46 -0.64
N ILE A 100 -12.89 -3.15 -0.44
CA ILE A 100 -12.00 -2.30 -1.25
C ILE A 100 -10.53 -2.69 -1.01
N GLY A 101 -10.12 -2.86 0.23
CA GLY A 101 -8.76 -3.29 0.56
C GLY A 101 -8.43 -4.67 0.00
N LYS A 102 -9.39 -5.60 0.07
CA LYS A 102 -9.24 -6.93 -0.52
C LYS A 102 -9.06 -6.87 -2.03
N ALA A 103 -9.83 -6.00 -2.71
CA ALA A 103 -9.71 -5.83 -4.16
C ALA A 103 -8.34 -5.25 -4.55
N LEU A 104 -7.83 -4.26 -3.79
CA LEU A 104 -6.51 -3.69 -4.01
C LEU A 104 -5.40 -4.73 -3.81
N MET A 105 -5.47 -5.52 -2.74
CA MET A 105 -4.50 -6.59 -2.48
C MET A 105 -4.56 -7.69 -3.54
N GLY A 106 -5.76 -8.03 -3.99
CA GLY A 106 -5.94 -9.00 -5.08
C GLY A 106 -5.31 -8.52 -6.39
N ARG A 107 -5.42 -7.22 -6.69
CA ARG A 107 -4.74 -6.64 -7.86
C ARG A 107 -3.23 -6.68 -7.70
N ALA A 108 -2.72 -6.35 -6.52
CA ALA A 108 -1.28 -6.44 -6.24
C ALA A 108 -0.76 -7.88 -6.43
N ALA A 109 -1.53 -8.88 -5.98
CA ALA A 109 -1.19 -10.29 -6.20
C ALA A 109 -1.07 -10.63 -7.69
N SER A 110 -2.02 -10.17 -8.51
CA SER A 110 -1.98 -10.38 -9.95
C SER A 110 -0.76 -9.70 -10.60
N ILE A 111 -0.43 -8.50 -10.16
CA ILE A 111 0.76 -7.76 -10.63
C ILE A 111 2.04 -8.52 -10.26
N CYS A 112 2.12 -9.03 -9.05
CA CYS A 112 3.27 -9.83 -8.59
C CYS A 112 3.44 -11.10 -9.43
N GLN A 113 2.35 -11.83 -9.66
CA GLN A 113 2.37 -13.06 -10.47
C GLN A 113 2.80 -12.79 -11.91
N ALA A 114 2.41 -11.64 -12.48
CA ALA A 114 2.75 -11.26 -13.84
C ALA A 114 4.26 -11.06 -14.05
N VAL A 115 5.03 -10.76 -13.00
CA VAL A 115 6.49 -10.63 -13.06
C VAL A 115 7.22 -11.87 -12.54
N GLY A 116 6.50 -12.95 -12.24
CA GLY A 116 7.09 -14.22 -11.81
C GLY A 116 7.24 -14.37 -10.29
N GLY A 117 6.67 -13.49 -9.49
CA GLY A 117 6.65 -13.60 -8.04
C GLY A 117 5.40 -14.32 -7.53
N ASP A 118 5.45 -14.70 -6.27
CA ASP A 118 4.32 -15.36 -5.59
C ASP A 118 4.10 -14.87 -4.16
N GLU A 119 4.76 -13.78 -3.77
CA GLU A 119 4.68 -13.26 -2.41
C GLU A 119 4.50 -11.75 -2.40
N LEU A 120 3.56 -11.29 -1.60
CA LEU A 120 3.43 -9.89 -1.19
C LEU A 120 4.06 -9.75 0.19
N PHE A 121 4.80 -8.68 0.41
CA PHE A 121 5.50 -8.44 1.66
C PHE A 121 5.29 -6.99 2.08
N TRP A 122 5.05 -6.74 3.37
CA TRP A 122 4.85 -5.39 3.89
C TRP A 122 5.14 -5.34 5.38
N ALA A 123 5.27 -4.11 5.91
CA ALA A 123 5.32 -3.86 7.34
C ALA A 123 3.99 -3.25 7.80
N VAL A 124 3.58 -3.57 9.01
CA VAL A 124 2.40 -2.98 9.64
C VAL A 124 2.78 -2.47 11.02
N TYR A 125 2.30 -1.26 11.36
CA TYR A 125 2.54 -0.69 12.68
C TYR A 125 1.89 -1.60 13.74
N GLU A 126 2.68 -2.01 14.72
CA GLU A 126 2.29 -3.05 15.70
C GLU A 126 0.95 -2.74 16.40
N ARG A 127 0.70 -1.47 16.68
CA ARG A 127 -0.52 -1.02 17.36
C ARG A 127 -1.72 -0.84 16.43
N ASN A 128 -1.53 -0.99 15.14
CA ASN A 128 -2.62 -0.89 14.17
C ASN A 128 -3.41 -2.20 14.11
N ARG A 129 -4.27 -2.40 15.13
CA ARG A 129 -5.04 -3.64 15.28
C ARG A 129 -6.04 -3.85 14.15
N LEU A 130 -6.65 -2.78 13.65
CA LEU A 130 -7.59 -2.87 12.52
C LEU A 130 -6.90 -3.44 11.28
N ALA A 131 -5.70 -2.94 10.97
CA ALA A 131 -4.93 -3.44 9.84
C ALA A 131 -4.47 -4.89 10.08
N MET A 132 -3.97 -5.20 11.28
CA MET A 132 -3.55 -6.56 11.63
C MET A 132 -4.68 -7.55 11.42
N ASP A 133 -5.87 -7.26 11.91
CA ASP A 133 -7.03 -8.13 11.76
C ASP A 133 -7.45 -8.29 10.30
N PHE A 134 -7.41 -7.20 9.54
CA PHE A 134 -7.68 -7.23 8.10
C PHE A 134 -6.72 -8.17 7.37
N TYR A 135 -5.42 -8.03 7.61
CA TYR A 135 -4.41 -8.87 6.95
C TYR A 135 -4.55 -10.34 7.33
N LYS A 136 -4.83 -10.63 8.61
CA LYS A 136 -5.07 -12.01 9.05
C LYS A 136 -6.29 -12.62 8.36
N ARG A 137 -7.36 -11.86 8.16
CA ARG A 137 -8.53 -12.34 7.41
C ARG A 137 -8.23 -12.62 5.95
N LEU A 138 -7.23 -11.96 5.36
CA LEU A 138 -6.76 -12.26 4.02
C LEU A 138 -5.91 -13.55 3.95
N GLY A 139 -5.51 -14.09 5.08
CA GLY A 139 -4.62 -15.25 5.16
C GLY A 139 -3.14 -14.87 5.29
N ALA A 140 -2.83 -13.60 5.56
CA ALA A 140 -1.45 -13.19 5.79
C ALA A 140 -0.93 -13.70 7.14
N GLU A 141 0.35 -13.98 7.18
CA GLU A 141 1.05 -14.47 8.37
C GLU A 141 2.22 -13.54 8.71
N GLU A 142 2.50 -13.39 9.99
CA GLU A 142 3.70 -12.67 10.43
C GLU A 142 4.95 -13.50 10.14
N THR A 143 6.03 -12.84 9.72
CA THR A 143 7.33 -13.49 9.58
C THR A 143 7.87 -13.82 10.98
N THR A 144 8.49 -15.00 11.16
CA THR A 144 8.91 -15.48 12.47
C THR A 144 10.41 -15.32 12.74
N ASP A 145 11.25 -15.44 11.72
CA ASP A 145 12.70 -15.51 11.89
C ASP A 145 13.43 -14.25 11.45
N LEU A 146 12.72 -13.24 10.95
CA LEU A 146 13.31 -12.03 10.40
C LEU A 146 13.07 -10.84 11.33
N ARG A 147 14.09 -9.98 11.45
CA ARG A 147 13.98 -8.69 12.12
C ARG A 147 14.39 -7.60 11.16
N PHE A 148 13.65 -6.51 11.16
CA PHE A 148 14.02 -5.33 10.40
C PHE A 148 15.08 -4.53 11.15
N MET A 149 16.08 -4.06 10.41
CA MET A 149 17.14 -3.21 10.95
C MET A 149 17.26 -1.97 10.10
N THR A 150 17.61 -0.85 10.72
CA THR A 150 17.85 0.42 10.03
C THR A 150 19.23 0.96 10.36
N LEU A 151 19.85 1.61 9.40
CA LEU A 151 21.11 2.35 9.57
C LEU A 151 20.94 3.69 8.87
N ARG A 152 21.02 4.78 9.63
CA ARG A 152 21.01 6.12 9.04
C ARG A 152 22.37 6.43 8.45
N VAL A 153 22.36 7.02 7.27
CA VAL A 153 23.56 7.39 6.53
C VAL A 153 23.57 8.87 6.22
#